data_79ac4a8258194fb9919c27459045c49d
#
_entry.id   79ac4a8258194fb9919c27459045c49d
#
_cell.length_a   1.000
_cell.length_b   1.000
_cell.length_c   1.000
_cell.angle_alpha   90.00
_cell.angle_beta   90.00
_cell.angle_gamma   90.00
#
_symmetry.space_group_name_H-M   'P 1'
#
loop_
_entity.id
_entity.type
_entity.pdbx_description
1 polymer ?
#
loop_
_entity_poly.entity_id
_entity_poly.type
_entity_poly.pdbx_seq_one_letter_code
_entity_poly.pdbx_strand_id
1 'polypeptide(L)'
;MNLPIEFEKKMKAFLGNEWEEFLYSYDNNRFQALRFNTLKVGKNKSVEEEIAGIMDKLCIPMDKKVTWANDAYYYDEEKRPGKHPYHEMGLYYIQEPSAMSAAALLAPKPGMRVLDLCAAPGGKSTQLATYLGDSGLLVSNEINTQRSRILSQNIERMGIKNAIVTNENSFVLAS
;
A
#
# COMPACT_ATOMS: atom_id res chain seq x y z
N MET A 1 10.14 -25.41 2.28
CA MET A 1 9.33 -25.04 1.10
C MET A 1 9.87 -25.74 -0.14
N ASN A 2 9.03 -26.25 -1.08
CA ASN A 2 9.52 -26.82 -2.35
C ASN A 2 9.53 -25.72 -3.42
N LEU A 3 10.71 -25.22 -3.76
CA LEU A 3 10.90 -24.24 -4.83
C LEU A 3 11.10 -24.97 -6.19
N PRO A 4 10.71 -24.33 -7.32
CA PRO A 4 11.02 -24.89 -8.64
C PRO A 4 12.51 -25.01 -8.86
N ILE A 5 12.98 -26.14 -9.40
CA ILE A 5 14.41 -26.45 -9.57
C ILE A 5 15.15 -25.37 -10.37
N GLU A 6 14.54 -24.88 -11.44
CA GLU A 6 15.16 -23.84 -12.29
C GLU A 6 15.25 -22.48 -11.56
N PHE A 7 14.30 -22.19 -10.67
CA PHE A 7 14.37 -21.01 -9.81
C PHE A 7 15.52 -21.13 -8.81
N GLU A 8 15.67 -22.30 -8.13
CA GLU A 8 16.77 -22.54 -7.21
C GLU A 8 18.13 -22.40 -7.88
N LYS A 9 18.33 -23.02 -9.05
CA LYS A 9 19.57 -22.92 -9.81
C LYS A 9 19.92 -21.47 -10.13
N LYS A 10 18.93 -20.71 -10.64
CA LYS A 10 19.11 -19.30 -11.01
C LYS A 10 19.45 -18.45 -9.79
N MET A 11 18.72 -18.61 -8.70
CA MET A 11 18.94 -17.82 -7.48
C MET A 11 20.24 -18.18 -6.77
N LYS A 12 20.65 -19.45 -6.73
CA LYS A 12 21.97 -19.84 -6.23
C LYS A 12 23.11 -19.20 -7.02
N ALA A 13 23.00 -19.18 -8.34
CA ALA A 13 24.02 -18.54 -9.20
C ALA A 13 24.07 -17.02 -9.00
N PHE A 14 22.91 -16.39 -8.74
CA PHE A 14 22.79 -14.94 -8.56
C PHE A 14 23.23 -14.47 -7.18
N LEU A 15 22.84 -15.17 -6.12
CA LEU A 15 23.05 -14.77 -4.72
C LEU A 15 24.39 -15.29 -4.15
N GLY A 16 24.97 -16.36 -4.72
CA GLY A 16 26.21 -16.94 -4.21
C GLY A 16 26.10 -17.29 -2.72
N ASN A 17 26.90 -16.63 -1.89
CA ASN A 17 26.97 -16.88 -0.44
C ASN A 17 25.71 -16.45 0.31
N GLU A 18 24.87 -15.58 -0.27
CA GLU A 18 23.61 -15.11 0.36
C GLU A 18 22.45 -16.10 0.13
N TRP A 19 22.67 -17.19 -0.64
CA TRP A 19 21.61 -18.15 -0.98
C TRP A 19 20.95 -18.79 0.26
N GLU A 20 21.73 -19.22 1.23
CA GLU A 20 21.21 -19.92 2.43
C GLU A 20 20.36 -18.96 3.29
N GLU A 21 20.79 -17.71 3.44
CA GLU A 21 20.03 -16.69 4.15
C GLU A 21 18.73 -16.35 3.43
N PHE A 22 18.79 -16.22 2.10
CA PHE A 22 17.62 -16.04 1.26
C PHE A 22 16.64 -17.20 1.41
N LEU A 23 17.11 -18.46 1.36
CA LEU A 23 16.26 -19.63 1.54
C LEU A 23 15.59 -19.65 2.93
N TYR A 24 16.35 -19.32 3.97
CA TYR A 24 15.83 -19.25 5.34
C TYR A 24 14.72 -18.17 5.49
N SER A 25 14.79 -17.11 4.69
CA SER A 25 13.76 -16.05 4.75
C SER A 25 12.35 -16.54 4.41
N TYR A 26 12.22 -17.65 3.67
CA TYR A 26 10.92 -18.26 3.36
C TYR A 26 10.25 -18.96 4.55
N ASP A 27 11.01 -19.30 5.58
CA ASP A 27 10.50 -19.93 6.81
C ASP A 27 10.10 -18.88 7.86
N ASN A 28 10.41 -17.60 7.61
CA ASN A 28 10.01 -16.51 8.47
C ASN A 28 8.56 -16.08 8.20
N ASN A 29 7.91 -15.57 9.24
CA ASN A 29 6.58 -14.98 9.12
C ASN A 29 6.61 -13.77 8.17
N ARG A 30 5.57 -13.67 7.34
CA ARG A 30 5.41 -12.53 6.44
C ARG A 30 5.10 -11.27 7.26
N PHE A 31 5.78 -10.19 6.93
CA PHE A 31 5.43 -8.89 7.50
C PHE A 31 4.16 -8.36 6.82
N GLN A 32 3.15 -8.08 7.63
CA GLN A 32 1.91 -7.45 7.19
C GLN A 32 1.77 -6.10 7.89
N ALA A 33 1.25 -5.12 7.16
CA ALA A 33 0.96 -3.82 7.73
C ALA A 33 -0.35 -3.25 7.19
N LEU A 34 -0.93 -2.36 7.95
CA LEU A 34 -2.01 -1.50 7.49
C LEU A 34 -1.55 -0.04 7.56
N ARG A 35 -1.96 0.73 6.57
CA ARG A 35 -1.68 2.16 6.46
C ARG A 35 -3.00 2.91 6.59
N PHE A 36 -3.07 3.80 7.57
CA PHE A 36 -4.26 4.60 7.83
C PHE A 36 -4.49 5.65 6.74
N ASN A 37 -5.75 5.90 6.48
CA ASN A 37 -6.18 6.89 5.51
C ASN A 37 -6.35 8.26 6.16
N THR A 38 -5.32 9.07 6.12
CA THR A 38 -5.32 10.42 6.72
C THR A 38 -6.29 11.40 6.04
N LEU A 39 -6.87 11.04 4.89
CA LEU A 39 -7.98 11.80 4.29
C LEU A 39 -9.31 11.60 5.06
N LYS A 40 -9.43 10.50 5.81
CA LYS A 40 -10.65 10.15 6.57
C LYS A 40 -10.48 10.20 8.07
N VAL A 41 -9.30 9.87 8.60
CA VAL A 41 -9.01 9.96 10.04
C VAL A 41 -8.48 11.34 10.41
N GLY A 42 -8.61 11.75 11.67
CA GLY A 42 -8.17 13.07 12.15
C GLY A 42 -9.19 14.20 11.91
N LYS A 43 -10.47 13.86 11.69
CA LYS A 43 -11.52 14.86 11.46
C LYS A 43 -12.09 15.46 12.75
N ASN A 44 -12.23 14.65 13.81
CA ASN A 44 -12.86 15.05 15.07
C ASN A 44 -11.90 15.04 16.26
N LYS A 45 -10.76 14.35 16.12
CA LYS A 45 -9.68 14.21 17.09
C LYS A 45 -8.35 14.34 16.38
N SER A 46 -7.25 14.30 17.12
CA SER A 46 -5.95 14.16 16.45
C SER A 46 -5.89 12.84 15.65
N VAL A 47 -5.05 12.81 14.61
CA VAL A 47 -4.87 11.61 13.79
C VAL A 47 -4.42 10.43 14.65
N GLU A 48 -3.51 10.67 15.60
CA GLU A 48 -2.99 9.65 16.51
C GLU A 48 -4.08 9.07 17.41
N GLU A 49 -4.94 9.92 17.98
CA GLU A 49 -6.05 9.46 18.85
C GLU A 49 -7.08 8.63 18.09
N GLU A 50 -7.43 9.02 16.86
CA GLU A 50 -8.34 8.24 16.02
C GLU A 50 -7.71 6.91 15.61
N ILE A 51 -6.44 6.90 15.21
CA ILE A 51 -5.70 5.68 14.90
C ILE A 51 -5.68 4.76 16.12
N ALA A 52 -5.35 5.27 17.30
CA ALA A 52 -5.33 4.48 18.53
C ALA A 52 -6.68 3.81 18.82
N GLY A 53 -7.78 4.56 18.68
CA GLY A 53 -9.12 4.02 18.87
C GLY A 53 -9.53 2.97 17.84
N ILE A 54 -9.05 3.07 16.60
CA ILE A 54 -9.28 2.05 15.55
C ILE A 54 -8.44 0.80 15.84
N MET A 55 -7.16 0.96 16.19
CA MET A 55 -6.25 -0.14 16.52
C MET A 55 -6.73 -0.95 17.71
N ASP A 56 -7.24 -0.27 18.75
CA ASP A 56 -7.85 -0.92 19.92
C ASP A 56 -9.03 -1.83 19.50
N LYS A 57 -9.94 -1.32 18.68
CA LYS A 57 -11.08 -2.10 18.15
C LYS A 57 -10.66 -3.27 17.25
N LEU A 58 -9.52 -3.15 16.57
CA LEU A 58 -8.93 -4.23 15.78
C LEU A 58 -8.13 -5.21 16.63
N CYS A 59 -7.93 -4.92 17.91
CA CYS A 59 -7.03 -5.64 18.81
C CYS A 59 -5.61 -5.76 18.23
N ILE A 60 -5.11 -4.70 17.62
CA ILE A 60 -3.75 -4.59 17.06
C ILE A 60 -2.95 -3.61 17.92
N PRO A 61 -1.81 -4.01 18.50
CA PRO A 61 -0.97 -3.11 19.28
C PRO A 61 -0.30 -2.04 18.40
N MET A 62 -0.10 -0.83 18.96
CA MET A 62 0.52 0.30 18.26
C MET A 62 2.06 0.36 18.39
N ASP A 63 2.68 -0.65 18.96
CA ASP A 63 4.12 -0.68 19.29
C ASP A 63 5.03 -0.85 18.07
N LYS A 64 4.49 -1.36 16.95
CA LYS A 64 5.26 -1.70 15.75
C LYS A 64 4.88 -0.79 14.59
N LYS A 65 5.43 0.43 14.58
CA LYS A 65 5.24 1.39 13.49
C LYS A 65 6.18 1.11 12.31
N VAL A 66 5.71 1.29 11.08
CA VAL A 66 6.56 1.24 9.89
C VAL A 66 7.40 2.51 9.84
N THR A 67 8.73 2.39 9.86
CA THR A 67 9.65 3.52 10.04
C THR A 67 9.63 4.54 8.89
N TRP A 68 9.30 4.13 7.68
CA TRP A 68 9.22 4.98 6.49
C TRP A 68 7.79 5.39 6.10
N ALA A 69 6.78 5.03 6.90
CA ALA A 69 5.39 5.41 6.68
C ALA A 69 4.72 5.75 8.02
N ASN A 70 4.63 7.05 8.33
CA ASN A 70 4.21 7.55 9.63
C ASN A 70 2.80 7.14 10.07
N ASP A 71 1.94 6.78 9.12
CA ASP A 71 0.55 6.36 9.28
C ASP A 71 0.36 4.84 9.16
N ALA A 72 1.46 4.06 9.21
CA ALA A 72 1.44 2.62 9.00
C ALA A 72 1.98 1.83 10.20
N TYR A 73 1.32 0.68 10.46
CA TYR A 73 1.64 -0.18 11.59
C TYR A 73 1.63 -1.64 11.15
N TYR A 74 2.60 -2.41 11.66
CA TYR A 74 2.63 -3.86 11.50
C TYR A 74 1.50 -4.50 12.30
N TYR A 75 1.01 -5.64 11.84
CA TYR A 75 0.05 -6.46 12.55
C TYR A 75 0.29 -7.95 12.31
N ASP A 76 -0.18 -8.79 13.22
CA ASP A 76 -0.08 -10.24 13.12
C ASP A 76 -1.19 -10.78 12.19
N GLU A 77 -0.86 -11.74 11.33
CA GLU A 77 -1.76 -12.29 10.31
C GLU A 77 -3.10 -12.78 10.85
N GLU A 78 -3.11 -13.27 12.10
CA GLU A 78 -4.31 -13.77 12.78
C GLU A 78 -5.39 -12.69 12.98
N LYS A 79 -5.01 -11.41 13.01
CA LYS A 79 -5.94 -10.27 13.26
C LYS A 79 -6.93 -10.02 12.12
N ARG A 80 -6.59 -10.42 10.88
CA ARG A 80 -7.45 -10.36 9.69
C ARG A 80 -8.19 -9.04 9.51
N PRO A 81 -7.54 -7.88 9.56
CA PRO A 81 -8.21 -6.57 9.49
C PRO A 81 -9.02 -6.37 8.20
N GLY A 82 -8.71 -7.12 7.12
CA GLY A 82 -9.49 -7.09 5.88
C GLY A 82 -10.94 -7.53 5.99
N LYS A 83 -11.32 -8.21 7.08
CA LYS A 83 -12.70 -8.64 7.36
C LYS A 83 -13.48 -7.64 8.23
N HIS A 84 -12.82 -6.61 8.74
CA HIS A 84 -13.44 -5.63 9.62
C HIS A 84 -14.17 -4.55 8.80
N PRO A 85 -15.35 -4.06 9.24
CA PRO A 85 -16.10 -3.01 8.53
C PRO A 85 -15.28 -1.75 8.24
N TYR A 86 -14.31 -1.41 9.07
CA TYR A 86 -13.41 -0.27 8.87
C TYR A 86 -12.55 -0.38 7.61
N HIS A 87 -12.27 -1.59 7.14
CA HIS A 87 -11.62 -1.80 5.85
C HIS A 87 -12.54 -1.34 4.72
N GLU A 88 -13.81 -1.75 4.72
CA GLU A 88 -14.80 -1.33 3.72
C GLU A 88 -15.09 0.18 3.78
N MET A 89 -15.05 0.76 4.97
CA MET A 89 -15.12 2.21 5.16
C MET A 89 -13.91 2.97 4.62
N GLY A 90 -12.84 2.27 4.23
CA GLY A 90 -11.60 2.85 3.72
C GLY A 90 -10.83 3.66 4.76
N LEU A 91 -10.91 3.29 6.06
CA LEU A 91 -10.16 3.94 7.12
C LEU A 91 -8.68 3.56 7.09
N TYR A 92 -8.34 2.44 6.45
CA TYR A 92 -6.99 1.98 6.20
C TYR A 92 -6.91 1.16 4.93
N TYR A 93 -5.68 1.00 4.42
CA TYR A 93 -5.31 0.12 3.33
C TYR A 93 -4.36 -0.95 3.87
N ILE A 94 -4.61 -2.23 3.58
CA ILE A 94 -3.69 -3.32 3.90
C ILE A 94 -2.61 -3.32 2.81
N GLN A 95 -1.38 -3.06 3.21
CA GLN A 95 -0.27 -2.90 2.28
C GLN A 95 0.99 -3.56 2.86
N GLU A 96 1.72 -4.24 2.00
CA GLU A 96 3.01 -4.79 2.36
C GLU A 96 3.97 -3.62 2.70
N PRO A 97 4.73 -3.70 3.81
CA PRO A 97 5.53 -2.56 4.30
C PRO A 97 6.53 -2.02 3.27
N SER A 98 7.27 -2.89 2.56
CA SER A 98 8.26 -2.46 1.57
C SER A 98 7.61 -1.70 0.41
N ALA A 99 6.38 -2.08 0.01
CA ALA A 99 5.64 -1.40 -1.05
C ALA A 99 5.25 0.05 -0.70
N MET A 100 5.27 0.42 0.59
CA MET A 100 5.02 1.79 1.04
C MET A 100 6.22 2.72 0.78
N SER A 101 7.43 2.18 0.64
CA SER A 101 8.67 2.97 0.50
C SER A 101 8.68 3.85 -0.74
N ALA A 102 8.12 3.38 -1.87
CA ALA A 102 8.12 4.13 -3.12
C ALA A 102 7.37 5.48 -3.00
N ALA A 103 6.18 5.47 -2.42
CA ALA A 103 5.41 6.69 -2.21
C ALA A 103 6.04 7.57 -1.11
N ALA A 104 6.62 6.95 -0.07
CA ALA A 104 7.32 7.66 0.99
C ALA A 104 8.57 8.39 0.48
N LEU A 105 9.34 7.77 -0.42
CA LEU A 105 10.51 8.39 -1.06
C LEU A 105 10.13 9.52 -2.02
N LEU A 106 9.06 9.33 -2.81
CA LEU A 106 8.58 10.38 -3.71
C LEU A 106 8.05 11.59 -2.93
N ALA A 107 7.35 11.35 -1.83
CA ALA A 107 6.81 12.36 -0.91
C ALA A 107 6.22 13.59 -1.62
N PRO A 108 5.25 13.44 -2.52
CA PRO A 108 4.71 14.57 -3.27
C PRO A 108 4.02 15.54 -2.30
N LYS A 109 4.10 16.83 -2.64
CA LYS A 109 3.47 17.90 -1.84
C LYS A 109 2.07 18.24 -2.36
N PRO A 110 1.21 18.80 -1.52
CA PRO A 110 -0.09 19.32 -1.95
C PRO A 110 0.05 20.25 -3.17
N GLY A 111 -0.86 20.13 -4.12
CA GLY A 111 -0.84 20.91 -5.38
C GLY A 111 -0.02 20.28 -6.52
N MET A 112 0.78 19.25 -6.25
CA MET A 112 1.54 18.57 -7.31
C MET A 112 0.65 17.70 -8.18
N ARG A 113 1.14 17.39 -9.40
CA ARG A 113 0.56 16.41 -10.31
C ARG A 113 1.44 15.18 -10.30
N VAL A 114 0.84 14.01 -10.04
CA VAL A 114 1.53 12.73 -9.89
C VAL A 114 0.92 11.73 -10.87
N LEU A 115 1.78 10.96 -11.53
CA LEU A 115 1.42 9.87 -12.41
C LEU A 115 1.94 8.54 -11.83
N ASP A 116 1.02 7.59 -11.60
CA ASP A 116 1.32 6.20 -11.26
C ASP A 116 0.98 5.33 -12.49
N LEU A 117 2.00 4.91 -13.23
CA LEU A 117 1.84 4.21 -14.51
C LEU A 117 1.40 2.75 -14.38
N CYS A 118 1.65 2.12 -13.23
CA CYS A 118 1.38 0.70 -12.96
C CYS A 118 0.67 0.57 -11.60
N ALA A 119 -0.50 1.20 -11.50
CA ALA A 119 -1.10 1.59 -10.23
C ALA A 119 -1.81 0.46 -9.48
N ALA A 120 -2.42 -0.51 -10.20
CA ALA A 120 -3.25 -1.52 -9.55
C ALA A 120 -2.45 -2.46 -8.62
N PRO A 121 -3.04 -2.83 -7.50
CA PRO A 121 -4.43 -2.61 -7.05
C PRO A 121 -4.71 -1.25 -6.38
N GLY A 122 -3.73 -0.33 -6.28
CA GLY A 122 -3.92 1.03 -5.79
C GLY A 122 -3.23 1.35 -4.46
N GLY A 123 -2.40 0.45 -3.90
CA GLY A 123 -1.71 0.69 -2.64
C GLY A 123 -0.81 1.93 -2.66
N LYS A 124 0.02 2.08 -3.71
CA LYS A 124 0.89 3.26 -3.89
C LYS A 124 0.08 4.49 -4.27
N SER A 125 -0.86 4.37 -5.22
CA SER A 125 -1.75 5.48 -5.62
C SER A 125 -2.52 6.06 -4.44
N THR A 126 -3.12 5.23 -3.60
CA THR A 126 -3.87 5.70 -2.42
C THR A 126 -2.96 6.33 -1.36
N GLN A 127 -1.70 5.91 -1.26
CA GLN A 127 -0.69 6.54 -0.41
C GLN A 127 -0.28 7.90 -0.96
N LEU A 128 -0.01 7.99 -2.26
CA LEU A 128 0.31 9.27 -2.93
C LEU A 128 -0.82 10.29 -2.75
N ALA A 129 -2.08 9.83 -2.85
CA ALA A 129 -3.23 10.69 -2.62
C ALA A 129 -3.28 11.30 -1.21
N THR A 130 -2.84 10.57 -0.17
CA THR A 130 -2.79 11.13 1.19
C THR A 130 -1.77 12.28 1.32
N TYR A 131 -0.66 12.22 0.58
CA TYR A 131 0.32 13.33 0.52
C TYR A 131 -0.20 14.53 -0.27
N LEU A 132 -0.97 14.30 -1.34
CA LEU A 132 -1.56 15.39 -2.14
C LEU A 132 -2.71 16.10 -1.40
N GLY A 133 -3.35 15.42 -0.47
CA GLY A 133 -4.52 15.95 0.24
C GLY A 133 -5.68 16.24 -0.73
N ASP A 134 -6.37 17.35 -0.51
CA ASP A 134 -7.50 17.81 -1.35
C ASP A 134 -7.04 18.65 -2.57
N SER A 135 -5.74 18.84 -2.77
CA SER A 135 -5.18 19.65 -3.85
C SER A 135 -4.22 18.84 -4.72
N GLY A 136 -3.99 19.29 -5.95
CA GLY A 136 -3.19 18.55 -6.93
C GLY A 136 -4.01 17.56 -7.76
N LEU A 137 -3.30 16.70 -8.48
CA LEU A 137 -3.91 15.69 -9.36
C LEU A 137 -3.12 14.39 -9.31
N LEU A 138 -3.81 13.28 -9.11
CA LEU A 138 -3.27 11.93 -9.25
C LEU A 138 -3.84 11.28 -10.52
N VAL A 139 -2.98 10.88 -11.43
CA VAL A 139 -3.36 10.00 -12.56
C VAL A 139 -2.82 8.61 -12.27
N SER A 140 -3.72 7.63 -12.22
CA SER A 140 -3.39 6.24 -11.90
C SER A 140 -3.76 5.35 -13.07
N ASN A 141 -2.76 4.81 -13.76
CA ASN A 141 -2.94 3.96 -14.92
C ASN A 141 -2.74 2.47 -14.61
N GLU A 142 -3.52 1.63 -15.26
CA GLU A 142 -3.32 0.17 -15.25
C GLU A 142 -3.74 -0.41 -16.60
N ILE A 143 -2.83 -1.11 -17.27
CA ILE A 143 -3.08 -1.69 -18.60
C ILE A 143 -4.08 -2.86 -18.57
N ASN A 144 -4.12 -3.62 -17.47
CA ASN A 144 -5.05 -4.74 -17.33
C ASN A 144 -6.42 -4.26 -16.87
N THR A 145 -7.45 -4.48 -17.70
CA THR A 145 -8.82 -4.00 -17.45
C THR A 145 -9.42 -4.53 -16.14
N GLN A 146 -9.18 -5.78 -15.77
CA GLN A 146 -9.72 -6.32 -14.51
C GLN A 146 -9.05 -5.65 -13.30
N ARG A 147 -7.73 -5.47 -13.35
CA ARG A 147 -6.98 -4.79 -12.30
C ARG A 147 -7.31 -3.30 -12.23
N SER A 148 -7.57 -2.65 -13.37
CA SER A 148 -8.01 -1.24 -13.41
C SER A 148 -9.34 -1.04 -12.69
N ARG A 149 -10.28 -1.99 -12.80
CA ARG A 149 -11.54 -1.97 -12.03
C ARG A 149 -11.29 -2.06 -10.51
N ILE A 150 -10.38 -2.94 -10.08
CA ILE A 150 -10.00 -3.05 -8.67
C ILE A 150 -9.34 -1.74 -8.18
N LEU A 151 -8.50 -1.14 -9.01
CA LEU A 151 -7.91 0.17 -8.73
C LEU A 151 -8.98 1.25 -8.51
N SER A 152 -9.96 1.36 -9.42
CA SER A 152 -11.09 2.30 -9.28
C SER A 152 -11.85 2.08 -7.98
N GLN A 153 -12.21 0.84 -7.67
CA GLN A 153 -12.89 0.50 -6.42
C GLN A 153 -12.09 0.92 -5.18
N ASN A 154 -10.77 0.75 -5.19
CA ASN A 154 -9.92 1.17 -4.07
C ASN A 154 -9.81 2.70 -3.98
N ILE A 155 -9.69 3.41 -5.10
CA ILE A 155 -9.72 4.89 -5.13
C ILE A 155 -11.03 5.42 -4.53
N GLU A 156 -12.17 4.87 -4.94
CA GLU A 156 -13.49 5.22 -4.42
C GLU A 156 -13.62 4.88 -2.94
N ARG A 157 -13.28 3.64 -2.55
CA ARG A 157 -13.33 3.17 -1.15
C ARG A 157 -12.50 4.06 -0.22
N MET A 158 -11.34 4.50 -0.66
CA MET A 158 -10.47 5.40 0.10
C MET A 158 -10.96 6.86 0.08
N GLY A 159 -11.97 7.20 -0.74
CA GLY A 159 -12.58 8.54 -0.80
C GLY A 159 -11.69 9.59 -1.44
N ILE A 160 -10.86 9.20 -2.40
CA ILE A 160 -9.94 10.10 -3.11
C ILE A 160 -10.72 10.83 -4.19
N LYS A 161 -10.73 12.16 -4.15
CA LYS A 161 -11.55 13.01 -5.03
C LYS A 161 -10.80 13.56 -6.24
N ASN A 162 -9.49 13.70 -6.13
CA ASN A 162 -8.62 14.34 -7.12
C ASN A 162 -7.76 13.30 -7.89
N ALA A 163 -8.35 12.15 -8.20
CA ALA A 163 -7.71 11.10 -8.98
C ALA A 163 -8.47 10.81 -10.28
N ILE A 164 -7.71 10.51 -11.33
CA ILE A 164 -8.19 9.97 -12.60
C ILE A 164 -7.63 8.57 -12.75
N VAL A 165 -8.49 7.59 -13.01
CA VAL A 165 -8.06 6.23 -13.33
C VAL A 165 -8.14 6.02 -14.84
N THR A 166 -7.04 5.57 -15.43
CA THR A 166 -6.95 5.23 -16.86
C THR A 166 -6.66 3.74 -17.04
N ASN A 167 -7.17 3.18 -18.13
CA ASN A 167 -6.88 1.79 -18.51
C ASN A 167 -6.26 1.80 -19.90
N GLU A 168 -4.96 2.15 -19.95
CA GLU A 168 -4.31 2.38 -21.24
C GLU A 168 -2.86 1.87 -21.22
N ASN A 169 -2.32 1.63 -22.42
CA ASN A 169 -0.89 1.38 -22.56
C ASN A 169 -0.10 2.67 -22.29
N SER A 170 0.99 2.56 -21.53
CA SER A 170 1.83 3.69 -21.14
C SER A 170 2.40 4.46 -22.35
N PHE A 171 2.64 3.81 -23.48
CA PHE A 171 3.08 4.48 -24.72
C PHE A 171 1.98 5.37 -25.32
N VAL A 172 0.71 4.96 -25.21
CA VAL A 172 -0.43 5.77 -25.68
C VAL A 172 -0.65 6.98 -24.78
N LEU A 173 -0.39 6.84 -23.47
CA LEU A 173 -0.47 7.98 -22.54
C LEU A 173 0.63 9.02 -22.75
N ALA A 174 1.74 8.65 -23.42
CA ALA A 174 2.87 9.54 -23.66
C ALA A 174 2.76 10.29 -24.98
N SER A 175 1.79 9.95 -25.86
CA SER A 175 1.52 10.58 -27.16
C SER A 175 0.46 11.68 -27.05
#